data_71cb80ab7062f503aed046daf098f30c
#
_entry.id   71cb80ab7062f503aed046daf098f30c
#
_cell.length_a   1.000
_cell.length_b   1.000
_cell.length_c   1.000
_cell.angle_alpha   90.00
_cell.angle_beta   90.00
_cell.angle_gamma   90.00
#
_symmetry.space_group_name_H-M   'P 1'
#
loop_
_entity.id
_entity.type
_entity.pdbx_description
1 polymer ?
#
loop_
_entity_poly.entity_id
_entity_poly.type
_entity_poly.pdbx_seq_one_letter_code
_entity_poly.pdbx_strand_id
1 'polypeptide(L)'
;MTTNKSFSPKQWANINTAEQIRTVTNRIVEMGIDITAGYNRWRNIAFGISLEMGEEGRSFFHDISRFNADYNHKECDKLYDDCIKRLNSNSNHSGISIASFFGYAKEAGVNITMGVANSTKNAISTNIANDANLANSANDANTEEPIPLPTFSDKVATNLPPIFKDITTLGKTPTEKDMLLLASITILSGAFPEVFAIYDDMRVYSNLFTFIVANAASGKGRTSACLKLVSLIEQEIREVNKQEVDDYQQQLADLRAMGNKKSAAMPMPKEPPYRSMWIPANCSSTAIYQALHDNHDQGITFETEADSLANTLKSDYGNFSDGLRKGFHHEDITYRRRKENEHVEIHNPKWTVYLTGTPGQVNNLIPSPENGLFSRFLFMKVDIPAKWHNVFSKAKRTIDEEMEAIGKRVFRIHQHLVASKSMKPKTGQSYSNDILFELTDAQGEQFNKYFDSLVEEYKNMLGRDFVASIYRLGLSTFRIAMVLSIARLEETLSESPTTSISENATTSIICRDEDLDNAITIADTLMQHAAKIFATLMPNKEEDGTLGIKLSPKSERLFENLPDKFNRQTVLSIGKKLGIPQRTAEKYVGEYVNKHGLCKRTGNGEYEKVKQQNADERSLLPMLGKC
;
A
#
# COMPACT_ATOMS: atom_id res chain seq x y z
N MET A 1 8.50 -47.39 -22.04
CA MET A 1 9.21 -46.29 -22.69
C MET A 1 8.22 -45.14 -22.82
N THR A 2 8.16 -44.27 -21.84
CA THR A 2 7.33 -43.05 -21.80
C THR A 2 8.23 -41.89 -22.16
N THR A 3 8.01 -41.31 -23.33
CA THR A 3 8.75 -40.16 -23.84
C THR A 3 8.34 -38.91 -23.07
N ASN A 4 9.24 -38.39 -22.21
CA ASN A 4 9.14 -37.07 -21.64
C ASN A 4 9.28 -36.02 -22.75
N LYS A 5 8.17 -35.38 -23.14
CA LYS A 5 8.20 -34.18 -23.97
C LYS A 5 8.52 -33.00 -23.05
N SER A 6 9.71 -32.42 -23.18
CA SER A 6 10.06 -31.16 -22.56
C SER A 6 9.32 -30.01 -23.28
N PHE A 7 8.45 -29.30 -22.59
CA PHE A 7 7.77 -28.13 -23.10
C PHE A 7 8.63 -26.87 -22.91
N SER A 8 8.52 -25.92 -23.82
CA SER A 8 9.19 -24.62 -23.69
C SER A 8 8.58 -23.77 -22.56
N PRO A 9 9.29 -22.78 -21.98
CA PRO A 9 8.75 -21.95 -20.91
C PRO A 9 7.42 -21.24 -21.24
N LYS A 10 7.20 -20.86 -22.50
CA LYS A 10 5.91 -20.32 -22.98
C LYS A 10 4.77 -21.33 -22.98
N GLN A 11 5.05 -22.59 -23.24
CA GLN A 11 4.04 -23.66 -23.21
C GLN A 11 3.64 -24.02 -21.77
N TRP A 12 4.57 -23.93 -20.80
CA TRP A 12 4.27 -24.13 -19.39
C TRP A 12 3.39 -23.01 -18.80
N ALA A 13 3.62 -21.75 -19.18
CA ALA A 13 2.81 -20.61 -18.72
C ALA A 13 1.35 -20.71 -19.21
N ASN A 14 1.14 -21.07 -20.49
CA ASN A 14 -0.21 -21.24 -21.05
C ASN A 14 -0.96 -22.45 -20.47
N ILE A 15 -0.26 -23.54 -20.16
CA ILE A 15 -0.86 -24.72 -19.51
C ILE A 15 -1.34 -24.37 -18.11
N ASN A 16 -0.59 -23.55 -17.38
CA ASN A 16 -0.96 -23.14 -16.02
C ASN A 16 -2.22 -22.24 -16.01
N THR A 17 -2.32 -21.29 -16.91
CA THR A 17 -3.50 -20.38 -16.99
C THR A 17 -4.77 -21.13 -17.42
N ALA A 18 -4.68 -22.02 -18.41
CA ALA A 18 -5.82 -22.82 -18.83
C ALA A 18 -6.32 -23.76 -17.70
N GLU A 19 -5.41 -24.31 -16.91
CA GLU A 19 -5.75 -25.17 -15.77
C GLU A 19 -6.38 -24.38 -14.61
N GLN A 20 -5.94 -23.14 -14.41
CA GLN A 20 -6.57 -22.21 -13.47
C GLN A 20 -8.00 -21.84 -13.90
N ILE A 21 -8.21 -21.53 -15.19
CA ILE A 21 -9.55 -21.26 -15.74
C ILE A 21 -10.47 -22.48 -15.50
N ARG A 22 -10.01 -23.69 -15.81
CA ARG A 22 -10.77 -24.92 -15.57
C ARG A 22 -11.14 -25.08 -14.09
N THR A 23 -10.17 -24.90 -13.19
CA THR A 23 -10.37 -25.07 -11.74
C THR A 23 -11.36 -24.04 -11.19
N VAL A 24 -11.23 -22.78 -11.60
CA VAL A 24 -12.12 -21.71 -11.14
C VAL A 24 -13.52 -21.89 -11.72
N THR A 25 -13.65 -22.26 -13.00
CA THR A 25 -14.95 -22.58 -13.61
C THR A 25 -15.65 -23.73 -12.88
N ASN A 26 -14.96 -24.81 -12.55
CA ASN A 26 -15.54 -25.91 -11.78
C ASN A 26 -16.05 -25.43 -10.40
N ARG A 27 -15.32 -24.57 -9.71
CA ARG A 27 -15.75 -23.99 -8.44
C ARG A 27 -16.98 -23.09 -8.59
N ILE A 28 -17.06 -22.28 -9.66
CA ILE A 28 -18.24 -21.48 -9.99
C ILE A 28 -19.45 -22.40 -10.20
N VAL A 29 -19.26 -23.49 -10.94
CA VAL A 29 -20.29 -24.47 -11.21
C VAL A 29 -20.76 -25.19 -9.94
N GLU A 30 -19.82 -25.62 -9.08
CA GLU A 30 -20.12 -26.24 -7.79
C GLU A 30 -20.86 -25.30 -6.84
N MET A 31 -20.54 -24.01 -6.87
CA MET A 31 -21.18 -23.00 -6.03
C MET A 31 -22.52 -22.50 -6.62
N GLY A 32 -22.79 -22.74 -7.89
CA GLY A 32 -24.00 -22.32 -8.58
C GLY A 32 -24.17 -20.79 -8.69
N ILE A 33 -23.06 -20.05 -8.80
CA ILE A 33 -23.03 -18.58 -8.73
C ILE A 33 -22.98 -17.98 -10.13
N ASP A 34 -23.81 -16.94 -10.37
CA ASP A 34 -23.71 -16.10 -11.59
C ASP A 34 -22.65 -15.01 -11.42
N ILE A 35 -21.60 -15.08 -12.26
CA ILE A 35 -20.56 -14.04 -12.36
C ILE A 35 -20.71 -13.19 -13.63
N THR A 36 -21.76 -13.45 -14.42
CA THR A 36 -21.98 -12.86 -15.75
C THR A 36 -23.03 -11.75 -15.77
N ALA A 37 -23.52 -11.31 -14.60
CA ALA A 37 -24.57 -10.31 -14.48
C ALA A 37 -24.23 -9.02 -15.24
N GLY A 38 -25.05 -8.70 -16.28
CA GLY A 38 -24.87 -7.55 -17.15
C GLY A 38 -23.97 -7.81 -18.37
N TYR A 39 -24.35 -7.19 -19.51
CA TYR A 39 -23.72 -7.42 -20.82
C TYR A 39 -22.21 -7.20 -20.83
N ASN A 40 -21.70 -6.22 -20.14
CA ASN A 40 -20.27 -5.90 -20.11
C ASN A 40 -19.44 -6.98 -19.40
N ARG A 41 -19.92 -7.48 -18.25
CA ARG A 41 -19.24 -8.59 -17.55
C ARG A 41 -19.22 -9.84 -18.39
N TRP A 42 -20.35 -10.21 -18.94
CA TRP A 42 -20.52 -11.36 -19.80
C TRP A 42 -19.60 -11.31 -21.02
N ARG A 43 -19.56 -10.17 -21.73
CA ARG A 43 -18.64 -9.93 -22.86
C ARG A 43 -17.16 -10.00 -22.44
N ASN A 44 -16.77 -9.38 -21.33
CA ASN A 44 -15.38 -9.34 -20.88
C ASN A 44 -14.88 -10.74 -20.48
N ILE A 45 -15.74 -11.57 -19.89
CA ILE A 45 -15.45 -12.97 -19.58
C ILE A 45 -15.23 -13.76 -20.88
N ALA A 46 -16.14 -13.60 -21.87
CA ALA A 46 -16.00 -14.26 -23.17
C ALA A 46 -14.67 -13.93 -23.84
N PHE A 47 -14.30 -12.63 -23.87
CA PHE A 47 -13.03 -12.19 -24.44
C PHE A 47 -11.83 -12.74 -23.67
N GLY A 48 -11.86 -12.68 -22.33
CA GLY A 48 -10.75 -13.19 -21.51
C GLY A 48 -10.52 -14.69 -21.72
N ILE A 49 -11.57 -15.49 -21.69
CA ILE A 49 -11.48 -16.94 -21.89
C ILE A 49 -11.06 -17.28 -23.33
N SER A 50 -11.64 -16.60 -24.34
CA SER A 50 -11.28 -16.85 -25.74
C SER A 50 -9.83 -16.48 -26.06
N LEU A 51 -9.28 -15.44 -25.40
CA LEU A 51 -7.87 -15.03 -25.58
C LEU A 51 -6.89 -16.09 -25.08
N GLU A 52 -7.19 -16.77 -23.97
CA GLU A 52 -6.27 -17.73 -23.34
C GLU A 52 -6.50 -19.17 -23.83
N MET A 53 -7.73 -19.53 -24.14
CA MET A 53 -8.10 -20.91 -24.46
C MET A 53 -8.60 -21.11 -25.91
N GLY A 54 -8.76 -20.02 -26.68
CA GLY A 54 -9.30 -20.11 -28.02
C GLY A 54 -10.66 -20.81 -28.05
N GLU A 55 -10.86 -21.71 -28.98
CA GLU A 55 -12.14 -22.45 -29.14
C GLU A 55 -12.42 -23.43 -27.98
N GLU A 56 -11.36 -23.94 -27.31
CA GLU A 56 -11.52 -24.83 -26.15
C GLU A 56 -12.21 -24.17 -24.97
N GLY A 57 -12.12 -22.83 -24.87
CA GLY A 57 -12.75 -22.04 -23.80
C GLY A 57 -14.28 -21.92 -23.92
N ARG A 58 -14.87 -22.24 -25.08
CA ARG A 58 -16.32 -22.09 -25.33
C ARG A 58 -17.17 -22.85 -24.31
N SER A 59 -16.83 -24.10 -24.03
CA SER A 59 -17.56 -24.91 -23.05
C SER A 59 -17.53 -24.30 -21.65
N PHE A 60 -16.39 -23.76 -21.22
CA PHE A 60 -16.26 -23.10 -19.92
C PHE A 60 -17.08 -21.82 -19.87
N PHE A 61 -17.14 -21.06 -20.97
CA PHE A 61 -17.97 -19.86 -21.04
C PHE A 61 -19.48 -20.17 -20.93
N HIS A 62 -19.93 -21.26 -21.56
CA HIS A 62 -21.31 -21.74 -21.39
C HIS A 62 -21.59 -22.21 -19.97
N ASP A 63 -20.66 -22.96 -19.36
CA ASP A 63 -20.79 -23.45 -18.00
C ASP A 63 -20.94 -22.33 -16.96
N ILE A 64 -20.28 -21.20 -17.17
CA ILE A 64 -20.38 -20.03 -16.32
C ILE A 64 -21.67 -19.26 -16.62
N SER A 65 -22.01 -19.07 -17.90
CA SER A 65 -23.14 -18.24 -18.32
C SER A 65 -24.51 -18.86 -17.96
N ARG A 66 -24.62 -20.17 -17.81
CA ARG A 66 -25.88 -20.87 -17.52
C ARG A 66 -26.52 -20.49 -16.19
N PHE A 67 -25.79 -19.87 -15.27
CA PHE A 67 -26.30 -19.40 -13.99
C PHE A 67 -26.97 -18.02 -14.08
N ASN A 68 -26.84 -17.34 -15.22
CA ASN A 68 -27.54 -16.09 -15.49
C ASN A 68 -28.99 -16.36 -15.86
N ALA A 69 -29.92 -15.57 -15.28
CA ALA A 69 -31.34 -15.72 -15.52
C ALA A 69 -31.74 -15.53 -17.00
N ASP A 70 -31.00 -14.72 -17.75
CA ASP A 70 -31.21 -14.40 -19.16
C ASP A 70 -30.37 -15.30 -20.09
N TYR A 71 -29.81 -16.41 -19.61
CA TYR A 71 -28.96 -17.28 -20.39
C TYR A 71 -29.65 -17.81 -21.65
N ASN A 72 -29.05 -17.56 -22.82
CA ASN A 72 -29.45 -18.09 -24.10
C ASN A 72 -28.27 -18.70 -24.83
N HIS A 73 -28.35 -20.01 -25.11
CA HIS A 73 -27.26 -20.78 -25.73
C HIS A 73 -26.79 -20.17 -27.06
N LYS A 74 -27.73 -19.77 -27.93
CA LYS A 74 -27.39 -19.22 -29.26
C LYS A 74 -26.73 -17.85 -29.17
N GLU A 75 -27.13 -17.01 -28.23
CA GLU A 75 -26.50 -15.70 -27.99
C GLU A 75 -25.11 -15.86 -27.39
N CYS A 76 -24.92 -16.86 -26.51
CA CYS A 76 -23.63 -17.20 -25.93
C CYS A 76 -22.65 -17.64 -27.01
N ASP A 77 -23.07 -18.55 -27.91
CA ASP A 77 -22.27 -18.96 -29.07
C ASP A 77 -21.92 -17.80 -29.99
N LYS A 78 -22.91 -16.95 -30.33
CA LYS A 78 -22.71 -15.79 -31.19
C LYS A 78 -21.68 -14.83 -30.63
N LEU A 79 -21.77 -14.53 -29.33
CA LEU A 79 -20.77 -13.67 -28.67
C LEU A 79 -19.37 -14.29 -28.69
N TYR A 80 -19.29 -15.59 -28.41
CA TYR A 80 -17.99 -16.28 -28.40
C TYR A 80 -17.36 -16.35 -29.81
N ASP A 81 -18.18 -16.58 -30.85
CA ASP A 81 -17.77 -16.51 -32.26
C ASP A 81 -17.23 -15.14 -32.64
N ASP A 82 -17.88 -14.07 -32.18
CA ASP A 82 -17.41 -12.70 -32.41
C ASP A 82 -16.09 -12.41 -31.67
N CYS A 83 -15.88 -12.98 -30.49
CA CYS A 83 -14.59 -12.92 -29.79
C CYS A 83 -13.49 -13.63 -30.58
N ILE A 84 -13.72 -14.86 -31.03
CA ILE A 84 -12.75 -15.63 -31.84
C ILE A 84 -12.42 -14.93 -33.17
N LYS A 85 -13.43 -14.39 -33.88
CA LYS A 85 -13.20 -13.62 -35.14
C LYS A 85 -12.31 -12.40 -34.92
N ARG A 86 -12.51 -11.67 -33.82
CA ARG A 86 -11.69 -10.50 -33.48
C ARG A 86 -10.26 -10.87 -33.10
N LEU A 87 -10.05 -12.01 -32.45
CA LEU A 87 -8.70 -12.53 -32.17
C LEU A 87 -7.91 -12.79 -33.47
N ASN A 88 -8.59 -13.27 -34.52
CA ASN A 88 -7.98 -13.59 -35.80
C ASN A 88 -7.73 -12.37 -36.72
N SER A 89 -8.32 -11.19 -36.40
CA SER A 89 -8.30 -10.00 -37.27
C SER A 89 -7.21 -8.97 -36.93
N ASN A 90 -6.22 -9.28 -36.12
CA ASN A 90 -5.08 -8.39 -35.74
C ASN A 90 -5.50 -6.96 -35.29
N SER A 91 -6.75 -6.76 -34.89
CA SER A 91 -7.21 -5.48 -34.36
C SER A 91 -6.73 -5.32 -32.91
N ASN A 92 -6.14 -4.17 -32.60
CA ASN A 92 -5.64 -3.79 -31.27
C ASN A 92 -6.67 -4.13 -30.18
N HIS A 93 -6.37 -5.12 -29.35
CA HIS A 93 -7.21 -5.52 -28.24
C HIS A 93 -7.04 -4.53 -27.10
N SER A 94 -7.93 -3.55 -27.00
CA SER A 94 -7.94 -2.56 -25.94
C SER A 94 -8.35 -3.20 -24.62
N GLY A 95 -7.36 -3.64 -23.82
CA GLY A 95 -7.46 -3.71 -22.36
C GLY A 95 -8.30 -4.83 -21.71
N ILE A 96 -8.95 -5.73 -22.45
CA ILE A 96 -9.68 -6.86 -21.87
C ILE A 96 -8.76 -8.10 -21.84
N SER A 97 -8.59 -8.68 -20.66
CA SER A 97 -7.77 -9.87 -20.44
C SER A 97 -8.51 -10.89 -19.56
N ILE A 98 -7.94 -12.07 -19.40
CA ILE A 98 -8.47 -13.11 -18.49
C ILE A 98 -8.57 -12.62 -17.03
N ALA A 99 -7.87 -11.55 -16.68
CA ALA A 99 -7.99 -10.91 -15.38
C ALA A 99 -9.43 -10.51 -15.02
N SER A 100 -10.26 -10.16 -16.02
CA SER A 100 -11.67 -9.86 -15.81
C SER A 100 -12.45 -11.08 -15.29
N PHE A 101 -12.21 -12.27 -15.84
CA PHE A 101 -12.82 -13.52 -15.38
C PHE A 101 -12.46 -13.82 -13.93
N PHE A 102 -11.15 -13.82 -13.59
CA PHE A 102 -10.70 -14.08 -12.23
C PHE A 102 -11.17 -12.99 -11.24
N GLY A 103 -11.22 -11.74 -11.68
CA GLY A 103 -11.74 -10.63 -10.88
C GLY A 103 -13.21 -10.84 -10.51
N TYR A 104 -14.08 -11.13 -11.48
CA TYR A 104 -15.52 -11.38 -11.24
C TYR A 104 -15.77 -12.67 -10.44
N ALA A 105 -15.00 -13.73 -10.68
CA ALA A 105 -15.06 -14.95 -9.88
C ALA A 105 -14.71 -14.67 -8.40
N LYS A 106 -13.67 -13.87 -8.16
CA LYS A 106 -13.26 -13.47 -6.81
C LYS A 106 -14.27 -12.54 -6.15
N GLU A 107 -14.85 -11.58 -6.86
CA GLU A 107 -15.94 -10.75 -6.37
C GLU A 107 -17.13 -11.57 -5.91
N ALA A 108 -17.43 -12.67 -6.64
CA ALA A 108 -18.47 -13.62 -6.28
C ALA A 108 -18.08 -14.63 -5.19
N GLY A 109 -16.91 -14.47 -4.55
CA GLY A 109 -16.47 -15.32 -3.45
C GLY A 109 -15.83 -16.65 -3.86
N VAL A 110 -15.56 -16.84 -5.17
CA VAL A 110 -14.91 -18.06 -5.66
C VAL A 110 -13.42 -18.05 -5.35
N ASN A 111 -12.89 -19.10 -4.72
CA ASN A 111 -11.46 -19.24 -4.49
C ASN A 111 -10.74 -19.47 -5.83
N ILE A 112 -9.87 -18.54 -6.23
CA ILE A 112 -9.12 -18.58 -7.49
C ILE A 112 -7.72 -19.17 -7.35
N THR A 113 -7.25 -19.50 -6.12
CA THR A 113 -5.91 -20.06 -5.89
C THR A 113 -5.83 -21.54 -6.22
N MET A 114 -4.73 -21.95 -6.89
CA MET A 114 -4.38 -23.35 -7.11
C MET A 114 -3.72 -23.88 -5.83
N GLY A 115 -4.46 -24.70 -5.07
CA GLY A 115 -3.89 -25.40 -3.93
C GLY A 115 -2.80 -26.39 -4.37
N VAL A 116 -1.61 -26.30 -3.79
CA VAL A 116 -0.64 -27.41 -3.85
C VAL A 116 -1.30 -28.59 -3.15
N ALA A 117 -1.57 -29.65 -3.90
CA ALA A 117 -2.16 -30.88 -3.40
C ALA A 117 -1.23 -31.55 -2.38
N ASN A 118 -1.46 -31.33 -1.09
CA ASN A 118 -0.99 -32.23 -0.06
C ASN A 118 -2.14 -33.17 0.30
N SER A 119 -1.96 -34.42 -0.15
CA SER A 119 -2.78 -35.56 0.26
C SER A 119 -2.71 -35.79 1.76
N THR A 120 -3.80 -35.57 2.44
CA THR A 120 -4.21 -36.44 3.54
C THR A 120 -5.73 -36.39 3.69
N LYS A 121 -6.35 -37.48 3.27
CA LYS A 121 -7.73 -37.83 3.64
C LYS A 121 -7.77 -38.09 5.14
N ASN A 122 -8.72 -37.48 5.82
CA ASN A 122 -9.55 -38.24 6.74
C ASN A 122 -10.85 -37.49 7.04
N ALA A 123 -11.89 -38.24 6.81
CA ALA A 123 -13.27 -37.93 7.11
C ALA A 123 -13.52 -37.81 8.62
N ILE A 124 -14.47 -36.94 9.01
CA ILE A 124 -15.45 -37.30 10.03
C ILE A 124 -16.78 -36.63 9.65
N SER A 125 -17.74 -37.52 9.51
CA SER A 125 -19.17 -37.35 9.31
C SER A 125 -19.90 -36.89 10.57
N THR A 126 -21.07 -36.29 10.33
CA THR A 126 -22.29 -36.30 11.18
C THR A 126 -22.37 -35.37 12.39
N ASN A 127 -23.24 -34.37 12.31
CA ASN A 127 -24.56 -34.49 12.96
C ASN A 127 -25.52 -33.39 12.48
N ILE A 128 -26.59 -33.88 11.85
CA ILE A 128 -27.86 -33.17 11.62
C ILE A 128 -28.73 -33.42 12.85
N ALA A 129 -29.35 -32.40 13.41
CA ALA A 129 -30.75 -32.46 13.84
C ALA A 129 -31.25 -31.12 14.44
N ASN A 130 -32.25 -30.56 13.76
CA ASN A 130 -33.45 -29.94 14.34
C ASN A 130 -33.33 -28.66 15.19
N ASP A 131 -33.78 -27.53 14.63
CA ASP A 131 -35.07 -27.03 15.10
C ASP A 131 -35.70 -26.11 14.05
N ALA A 132 -36.87 -26.55 13.59
CA ALA A 132 -37.83 -25.72 12.85
C ALA A 132 -38.67 -24.96 13.89
N ASN A 133 -38.76 -23.64 13.72
CA ASN A 133 -39.97 -22.82 13.85
C ASN A 133 -39.59 -21.34 14.02
N LEU A 134 -39.88 -20.55 13.02
CA LEU A 134 -40.85 -19.42 13.09
C LEU A 134 -40.78 -18.65 11.79
N ALA A 135 -41.79 -18.91 10.96
CA ALA A 135 -42.16 -18.02 9.86
C ALA A 135 -42.72 -16.73 10.46
N ASN A 136 -42.35 -15.63 9.82
CA ASN A 136 -43.07 -14.40 9.51
C ASN A 136 -42.24 -13.15 9.80
N SER A 137 -41.62 -12.62 8.76
CA SER A 137 -41.80 -11.22 8.34
C SER A 137 -41.10 -11.03 7.02
N ALA A 138 -41.87 -10.89 5.95
CA ALA A 138 -41.42 -10.38 4.68
C ALA A 138 -41.12 -8.88 4.82
N ASN A 139 -40.09 -8.47 4.08
CA ASN A 139 -39.63 -7.14 3.71
C ASN A 139 -38.38 -6.70 4.47
N ASP A 140 -37.24 -6.98 3.85
CA ASP A 140 -36.31 -5.90 3.52
C ASP A 140 -35.19 -6.40 2.56
N ALA A 141 -34.86 -5.51 1.66
CA ALA A 141 -33.98 -5.65 0.52
C ALA A 141 -32.64 -6.36 0.83
N ASN A 142 -32.21 -7.20 -0.12
CA ASN A 142 -30.85 -7.75 -0.25
C ASN A 142 -29.77 -6.70 -0.04
N THR A 143 -29.28 -6.56 1.18
CA THR A 143 -27.95 -6.07 1.46
C THR A 143 -27.07 -7.30 1.62
N GLU A 144 -26.38 -7.71 0.57
CA GLU A 144 -25.27 -8.66 0.67
C GLU A 144 -24.30 -8.13 1.72
N GLU A 145 -24.09 -8.85 2.81
CA GLU A 145 -23.08 -8.50 3.80
C GLU A 145 -21.73 -8.50 3.11
N PRO A 146 -20.94 -7.41 3.20
CA PRO A 146 -19.65 -7.33 2.54
C PRO A 146 -18.73 -8.43 3.07
N ILE A 147 -18.11 -9.19 2.15
CA ILE A 147 -17.14 -10.24 2.48
C ILE A 147 -16.08 -9.63 3.40
N PRO A 148 -15.89 -10.19 4.63
CA PRO A 148 -14.96 -9.64 5.59
C PRO A 148 -13.54 -9.63 5.02
N LEU A 149 -12.79 -8.57 5.33
CA LEU A 149 -11.39 -8.47 4.94
C LEU A 149 -10.56 -9.56 5.63
N PRO A 150 -9.57 -10.16 4.96
CA PRO A 150 -8.72 -11.16 5.59
C PRO A 150 -7.88 -10.54 6.71
N THR A 151 -7.57 -11.36 7.73
CA THR A 151 -6.71 -10.99 8.86
C THR A 151 -5.51 -11.94 8.94
N PHE A 152 -4.41 -11.48 9.55
CA PHE A 152 -3.17 -12.25 9.66
C PHE A 152 -2.79 -12.60 11.10
N SER A 153 -3.18 -11.81 12.11
CA SER A 153 -2.70 -11.98 13.49
C SER A 153 -2.95 -13.37 14.06
N ASP A 154 -4.13 -13.95 13.83
CA ASP A 154 -4.44 -15.29 14.36
C ASP A 154 -3.64 -16.39 13.63
N LYS A 155 -3.19 -16.17 12.38
CA LYS A 155 -2.37 -17.11 11.61
C LYS A 155 -0.92 -17.13 12.09
N VAL A 156 -0.38 -15.97 12.48
CA VAL A 156 1.02 -15.82 12.89
C VAL A 156 1.23 -15.92 14.41
N ALA A 157 0.18 -15.82 15.21
CA ALA A 157 0.23 -15.66 16.67
C ALA A 157 1.10 -16.68 17.42
N THR A 158 1.11 -17.95 16.97
CA THR A 158 1.85 -19.03 17.62
C THR A 158 3.36 -18.87 17.53
N ASN A 159 3.84 -18.33 16.41
CA ASN A 159 5.26 -18.31 16.04
C ASN A 159 5.89 -16.90 16.09
N LEU A 160 5.13 -15.89 16.51
CA LEU A 160 5.67 -14.54 16.69
C LEU A 160 6.76 -14.48 17.76
N PRO A 161 7.74 -13.56 17.62
CA PRO A 161 8.62 -13.18 18.73
C PRO A 161 7.82 -12.73 19.97
N PRO A 162 8.32 -12.96 21.21
CA PRO A 162 7.57 -12.70 22.43
C PRO A 162 7.01 -11.27 22.53
N ILE A 163 7.78 -10.25 22.13
CA ILE A 163 7.33 -8.85 22.08
C ILE A 163 6.05 -8.70 21.25
N PHE A 164 6.03 -9.23 20.04
CA PHE A 164 4.88 -9.11 19.15
C PHE A 164 3.71 -9.99 19.58
N LYS A 165 3.99 -11.15 20.19
CA LYS A 165 2.96 -12.00 20.78
C LYS A 165 2.20 -11.26 21.87
N ASP A 166 2.90 -10.59 22.78
CA ASP A 166 2.29 -9.80 23.86
C ASP A 166 1.47 -8.63 23.29
N ILE A 167 1.98 -7.92 22.27
CA ILE A 167 1.27 -6.82 21.60
C ILE A 167 -0.07 -7.31 21.02
N THR A 168 -0.10 -8.48 20.37
CA THR A 168 -1.35 -9.02 19.79
C THR A 168 -2.40 -9.31 20.84
N THR A 169 -2.02 -9.61 22.09
CA THR A 169 -2.99 -9.84 23.18
C THR A 169 -3.74 -8.58 23.61
N LEU A 170 -3.22 -7.39 23.27
CA LEU A 170 -3.84 -6.11 23.62
C LEU A 170 -5.00 -5.73 22.67
N GLY A 171 -5.08 -6.36 21.50
CA GLY A 171 -6.17 -6.21 20.55
C GLY A 171 -7.40 -7.02 20.95
N LYS A 172 -8.60 -6.41 20.85
CA LYS A 172 -9.88 -7.02 21.22
C LYS A 172 -10.53 -7.82 20.08
N THR A 173 -10.20 -7.46 18.83
CA THR A 173 -10.71 -8.11 17.63
C THR A 173 -9.54 -8.52 16.74
N PRO A 174 -9.70 -9.49 15.82
CA PRO A 174 -8.64 -9.85 14.87
C PRO A 174 -8.10 -8.64 14.11
N THR A 175 -8.98 -7.77 13.61
CA THR A 175 -8.58 -6.53 12.90
C THR A 175 -7.78 -5.57 13.80
N GLU A 176 -8.15 -5.43 15.07
CA GLU A 176 -7.41 -4.60 16.02
C GLU A 176 -6.04 -5.19 16.36
N LYS A 177 -5.94 -6.52 16.51
CA LYS A 177 -4.66 -7.22 16.66
C LYS A 177 -3.76 -6.97 15.45
N ASP A 178 -4.30 -7.07 14.23
CA ASP A 178 -3.57 -6.78 12.99
C ASP A 178 -3.07 -5.34 12.95
N MET A 179 -3.91 -4.36 13.31
CA MET A 179 -3.51 -2.94 13.35
C MET A 179 -2.37 -2.71 14.34
N LEU A 180 -2.47 -3.25 15.56
CA LEU A 180 -1.42 -3.08 16.59
C LEU A 180 -0.13 -3.79 16.20
N LEU A 181 -0.22 -4.99 15.64
CA LEU A 181 0.95 -5.75 15.19
C LEU A 181 1.66 -5.02 14.04
N LEU A 182 0.94 -4.60 13.00
CA LEU A 182 1.52 -3.91 11.86
C LEU A 182 2.11 -2.55 12.25
N ALA A 183 1.41 -1.78 13.09
CA ALA A 183 1.92 -0.50 13.62
C ALA A 183 3.22 -0.71 14.41
N SER A 184 3.25 -1.73 15.27
CA SER A 184 4.43 -2.04 16.09
C SER A 184 5.61 -2.49 15.23
N ILE A 185 5.40 -3.38 14.25
CA ILE A 185 6.45 -3.79 13.29
C ILE A 185 6.98 -2.55 12.56
N THR A 186 6.09 -1.67 12.10
CA THR A 186 6.50 -0.44 11.40
C THR A 186 7.31 0.48 12.28
N ILE A 187 6.88 0.78 13.51
CA ILE A 187 7.60 1.67 14.42
C ILE A 187 8.97 1.06 14.78
N LEU A 188 9.00 -0.24 15.10
CA LEU A 188 10.25 -0.92 15.43
C LEU A 188 11.21 -1.02 14.23
N SER A 189 10.71 -0.96 13.00
CA SER A 189 11.56 -0.90 11.80
C SER A 189 12.47 0.34 11.76
N GLY A 190 12.09 1.43 12.44
CA GLY A 190 12.90 2.63 12.59
C GLY A 190 13.76 2.70 13.86
N ALA A 191 13.67 1.68 14.72
CA ALA A 191 14.35 1.67 16.02
C ALA A 191 15.72 0.97 16.03
N PHE A 192 16.07 0.27 14.94
CA PHE A 192 17.26 -0.59 14.87
C PHE A 192 18.14 -0.27 13.64
N PRO A 193 18.68 0.97 13.56
CA PRO A 193 19.45 1.42 12.40
C PRO A 193 20.83 0.74 12.28
N GLU A 194 21.23 -0.05 13.27
CA GLU A 194 22.50 -0.79 13.33
C GLU A 194 22.48 -2.06 12.48
N VAL A 195 21.28 -2.54 12.10
CA VAL A 195 21.11 -3.78 11.34
C VAL A 195 20.85 -3.48 9.88
N PHE A 196 21.60 -4.12 9.00
CA PHE A 196 21.46 -4.02 7.55
C PHE A 196 21.40 -5.42 6.91
N ALA A 197 20.96 -5.45 5.66
CA ALA A 197 21.00 -6.65 4.83
C ALA A 197 21.42 -6.30 3.41
N ILE A 198 21.66 -7.32 2.58
CA ILE A 198 21.84 -7.19 1.14
C ILE A 198 20.58 -7.76 0.46
N TYR A 199 19.95 -6.95 -0.37
CA TYR A 199 18.78 -7.33 -1.17
C TYR A 199 18.97 -6.80 -2.59
N ASP A 200 18.99 -7.69 -3.58
CA ASP A 200 19.24 -7.35 -5.00
C ASP A 200 20.53 -6.50 -5.16
N ASP A 201 21.63 -7.01 -4.59
CA ASP A 201 22.97 -6.41 -4.56
C ASP A 201 23.05 -5.02 -3.87
N MET A 202 21.94 -4.55 -3.28
CA MET A 202 21.88 -3.26 -2.61
C MET A 202 21.83 -3.42 -1.09
N ARG A 203 22.50 -2.50 -0.39
CA ARG A 203 22.40 -2.42 1.08
C ARG A 203 21.06 -1.85 1.47
N VAL A 204 20.32 -2.56 2.31
CA VAL A 204 19.00 -2.17 2.81
C VAL A 204 18.92 -2.23 4.32
N TYR A 205 18.03 -1.44 4.90
CA TYR A 205 17.71 -1.43 6.33
C TYR A 205 16.24 -1.81 6.53
N SER A 206 15.83 -2.04 7.77
CA SER A 206 14.50 -2.55 8.12
C SER A 206 13.35 -1.58 7.91
N ASN A 207 13.59 -0.32 7.56
CA ASN A 207 12.60 0.76 7.50
C ASN A 207 11.40 0.45 6.60
N LEU A 208 10.19 0.62 7.13
CA LEU A 208 8.93 0.32 6.47
C LEU A 208 8.08 1.58 6.26
N PHE A 209 7.30 1.58 5.18
CA PHE A 209 6.23 2.54 4.93
C PHE A 209 4.89 1.84 5.04
N THR A 210 4.02 2.30 5.93
CA THR A 210 2.72 1.67 6.21
C THR A 210 1.60 2.69 6.19
N PHE A 211 0.46 2.32 5.61
CA PHE A 211 -0.73 3.14 5.59
C PHE A 211 -1.97 2.32 6.00
N ILE A 212 -2.53 2.60 7.17
CA ILE A 212 -3.79 2.01 7.61
C ILE A 212 -4.96 2.88 7.14
N VAL A 213 -5.80 2.30 6.30
CA VAL A 213 -6.95 2.96 5.67
C VAL A 213 -8.22 2.52 6.38
N ALA A 214 -8.87 3.45 7.08
CA ALA A 214 -10.03 3.15 7.91
C ALA A 214 -10.99 4.34 7.94
N ASN A 215 -12.29 4.06 8.01
CA ASN A 215 -13.31 5.09 8.18
C ASN A 215 -13.14 5.82 9.53
N ALA A 216 -13.83 6.95 9.70
CA ALA A 216 -13.87 7.64 10.97
C ALA A 216 -14.44 6.72 12.09
N ALA A 217 -13.95 6.87 13.32
CA ALA A 217 -14.35 6.08 14.47
C ALA A 217 -14.04 4.56 14.41
N SER A 218 -13.16 4.12 13.53
CA SER A 218 -12.75 2.71 13.38
C SER A 218 -11.69 2.24 14.38
N GLY A 219 -11.37 3.01 15.42
CA GLY A 219 -10.36 2.63 16.43
C GLY A 219 -8.91 2.80 15.98
N LYS A 220 -8.64 3.33 14.76
CA LYS A 220 -7.28 3.56 14.23
C LYS A 220 -6.37 4.36 15.18
N GLY A 221 -6.92 5.26 15.98
CA GLY A 221 -6.16 6.05 16.96
C GLY A 221 -5.51 5.21 18.08
N ARG A 222 -5.95 3.96 18.32
CA ARG A 222 -5.29 3.08 19.31
C ARG A 222 -3.86 2.72 18.93
N THR A 223 -3.50 2.80 17.66
CA THR A 223 -2.12 2.54 17.20
C THR A 223 -1.12 3.56 17.70
N SER A 224 -1.57 4.75 18.19
CA SER A 224 -0.68 5.72 18.84
C SER A 224 -0.03 5.19 20.11
N ALA A 225 -0.63 4.20 20.79
CA ALA A 225 0.00 3.54 21.92
C ALA A 225 1.32 2.85 21.56
N CYS A 226 1.49 2.43 20.27
CA CYS A 226 2.72 1.81 19.80
C CYS A 226 3.94 2.75 19.85
N LEU A 227 3.73 4.08 19.92
CA LEU A 227 4.82 5.05 20.12
C LEU A 227 5.57 4.82 21.45
N LYS A 228 4.89 4.23 22.44
CA LYS A 228 5.47 3.90 23.75
C LYS A 228 6.58 2.83 23.66
N LEU A 229 6.58 2.01 22.59
CA LEU A 229 7.59 0.98 22.37
C LEU A 229 9.01 1.56 22.23
N VAL A 230 9.13 2.78 21.72
CA VAL A 230 10.42 3.44 21.46
C VAL A 230 10.63 4.70 22.32
N SER A 231 9.77 4.92 23.32
CA SER A 231 9.83 6.12 24.19
C SER A 231 11.15 6.27 24.93
N LEU A 232 11.77 5.15 25.37
CA LEU A 232 13.07 5.17 26.05
C LEU A 232 14.22 5.48 25.10
N ILE A 233 14.15 5.05 23.84
CA ILE A 233 15.15 5.41 22.81
C ILE A 233 15.08 6.91 22.53
N GLU A 234 13.87 7.46 22.36
CA GLU A 234 13.68 8.90 22.19
C GLU A 234 14.15 9.69 23.40
N GLN A 235 13.89 9.19 24.61
CA GLN A 235 14.38 9.81 25.84
C GLN A 235 15.92 9.86 25.87
N GLU A 236 16.61 8.77 25.53
CA GLU A 236 18.08 8.72 25.45
C GLU A 236 18.61 9.76 24.46
N ILE A 237 18.02 9.86 23.24
CA ILE A 237 18.40 10.86 22.24
C ILE A 237 18.26 12.28 22.81
N ARG A 238 17.14 12.57 23.52
CA ARG A 238 16.90 13.89 24.13
C ARG A 238 17.85 14.20 25.26
N GLU A 239 18.21 13.22 26.08
CA GLU A 239 19.18 13.40 27.18
C GLU A 239 20.57 13.70 26.63
N VAL A 240 21.02 12.99 25.60
CA VAL A 240 22.29 13.27 24.92
C VAL A 240 22.27 14.68 24.30
N ASN A 241 21.20 15.03 23.59
CA ASN A 241 21.07 16.35 22.99
C ASN A 241 21.06 17.48 24.04
N LYS A 242 20.40 17.25 25.19
CA LYS A 242 20.42 18.19 26.30
C LYS A 242 21.84 18.42 26.85
N GLN A 243 22.62 17.34 27.04
CA GLN A 243 24.00 17.45 27.48
C GLN A 243 24.86 18.24 26.48
N GLU A 244 24.72 17.99 25.18
CA GLU A 244 25.43 18.76 24.14
C GLU A 244 25.07 20.25 24.18
N VAL A 245 23.80 20.60 24.42
CA VAL A 245 23.35 21.99 24.56
C VAL A 245 23.92 22.63 25.83
N ASP A 246 23.93 21.91 26.95
CA ASP A 246 24.49 22.39 28.21
C ASP A 246 26.01 22.62 28.06
N ASP A 247 26.74 21.74 27.44
CA ASP A 247 28.18 21.86 27.12
C ASP A 247 28.45 23.07 26.21
N TYR A 248 27.63 23.25 25.17
CA TYR A 248 27.71 24.43 24.30
C TYR A 248 27.52 25.74 25.07
N GLN A 249 26.52 25.81 25.94
CA GLN A 249 26.28 27.00 26.80
C GLN A 249 27.47 27.28 27.73
N GLN A 250 28.06 26.22 28.32
CA GLN A 250 29.26 26.35 29.14
C GLN A 250 30.44 26.89 28.33
N GLN A 251 30.70 26.35 27.15
CA GLN A 251 31.77 26.82 26.27
C GLN A 251 31.59 28.28 25.85
N LEU A 252 30.35 28.71 25.58
CA LEU A 252 30.04 30.12 25.32
C LEU A 252 30.29 31.04 26.53
N ALA A 253 29.94 30.56 27.72
CA ALA A 253 30.18 31.31 28.98
C ALA A 253 31.68 31.48 29.24
N ASP A 254 32.45 30.40 29.07
CA ASP A 254 33.89 30.41 29.22
C ASP A 254 34.58 31.36 28.23
N LEU A 255 34.12 31.32 26.94
CA LEU A 255 34.63 32.22 25.91
C LEU A 255 34.38 33.69 26.24
N ARG A 256 33.18 34.01 26.77
CA ARG A 256 32.84 35.38 27.22
C ARG A 256 33.66 35.81 28.41
N ALA A 257 33.97 34.91 29.34
CA ALA A 257 34.80 35.18 30.54
C ALA A 257 36.26 35.48 30.20
N MET A 258 36.79 34.96 29.08
CA MET A 258 38.18 35.18 28.65
C MET A 258 38.50 36.59 28.15
N GLY A 259 37.48 37.44 27.90
CA GLY A 259 37.62 38.80 27.43
C GLY A 259 37.95 38.95 25.95
N ASN A 260 37.58 40.08 25.32
CA ASN A 260 37.56 40.30 23.87
C ASN A 260 38.85 40.02 23.11
N LYS A 261 40.03 40.20 23.71
CA LYS A 261 41.32 39.99 23.00
C LYS A 261 41.75 38.52 22.93
N LYS A 262 41.36 37.69 23.90
CA LYS A 262 41.66 36.27 23.89
C LYS A 262 40.56 35.46 23.16
N SER A 263 39.30 35.87 23.30
CA SER A 263 38.18 35.22 22.62
C SER A 263 38.20 35.37 21.11
N ALA A 264 38.77 36.49 20.58
CA ALA A 264 38.88 36.72 19.13
C ALA A 264 39.85 35.75 18.42
N ALA A 265 40.70 35.05 19.14
CA ALA A 265 41.64 34.05 18.61
C ALA A 265 41.12 32.60 18.67
N MET A 266 39.96 32.37 19.32
CA MET A 266 39.38 31.05 19.45
C MET A 266 38.17 30.86 18.49
N PRO A 267 38.01 29.64 17.90
CA PRO A 267 36.83 29.38 17.08
C PRO A 267 35.55 29.46 17.96
N MET A 268 34.51 30.06 17.42
CA MET A 268 33.20 30.07 18.08
C MET A 268 32.67 28.64 18.20
N PRO A 269 32.17 28.22 19.36
CA PRO A 269 31.50 26.94 19.51
C PRO A 269 30.33 26.85 18.53
N LYS A 270 30.14 25.68 17.96
CA LYS A 270 29.03 25.42 17.04
C LYS A 270 27.83 24.94 17.86
N GLU A 271 26.67 25.55 17.63
CA GLU A 271 25.43 25.13 18.26
C GLU A 271 25.08 23.68 17.83
N PRO A 272 24.80 22.77 18.78
CA PRO A 272 24.44 21.41 18.45
C PRO A 272 23.04 21.38 17.80
N PRO A 273 22.81 20.47 16.83
CA PRO A 273 21.52 20.32 16.19
C PRO A 273 20.49 19.77 17.18
N TYR A 274 19.21 20.11 16.97
CA TYR A 274 18.13 19.46 17.71
C TYR A 274 17.86 18.07 17.14
N ARG A 275 18.03 17.02 17.93
CA ARG A 275 17.80 15.63 17.53
C ARG A 275 16.54 15.07 18.15
N SER A 276 15.80 14.35 17.32
CA SER A 276 14.62 13.56 17.70
C SER A 276 14.44 12.44 16.68
N MET A 277 14.00 11.27 17.11
CA MET A 277 13.62 10.22 16.16
C MET A 277 12.32 10.56 15.41
N TRP A 278 11.54 11.51 15.88
CA TRP A 278 10.26 11.89 15.29
C TRP A 278 10.42 13.00 14.27
N ILE A 279 9.89 12.78 13.06
CA ILE A 279 9.86 13.76 11.98
C ILE A 279 8.40 14.12 11.69
N PRO A 280 7.93 15.32 12.06
CA PRO A 280 6.57 15.75 11.83
C PRO A 280 6.27 15.89 10.32
N ALA A 281 5.11 15.40 9.86
CA ALA A 281 4.73 15.45 8.45
C ALA A 281 4.27 16.83 7.98
N ASN A 282 3.98 17.76 8.90
CA ASN A 282 3.52 19.14 8.61
C ASN A 282 4.67 20.15 8.45
N CYS A 283 5.89 19.69 8.28
CA CYS A 283 7.08 20.52 8.06
C CYS A 283 7.33 20.77 6.57
N SER A 284 8.11 21.82 6.26
CA SER A 284 8.61 22.03 4.90
C SER A 284 9.57 20.88 4.50
N SER A 285 9.75 20.65 3.20
CA SER A 285 10.71 19.66 2.71
C SER A 285 12.12 19.86 3.28
N THR A 286 12.53 21.12 3.41
CA THR A 286 13.83 21.48 3.98
C THR A 286 13.97 21.10 5.44
N ALA A 287 12.93 21.36 6.24
CA ALA A 287 12.94 21.01 7.66
C ALA A 287 12.94 19.48 7.88
N ILE A 288 12.26 18.73 7.02
CA ILE A 288 12.28 17.26 7.05
C ILE A 288 13.68 16.73 6.74
N TYR A 289 14.32 17.22 5.67
CA TYR A 289 15.67 16.79 5.32
C TYR A 289 16.70 17.21 6.37
N GLN A 290 16.56 18.41 6.94
CA GLN A 290 17.42 18.84 8.05
C GLN A 290 17.22 17.95 9.28
N ALA A 291 15.98 17.60 9.65
CA ALA A 291 15.71 16.74 10.80
C ALA A 291 16.29 15.32 10.60
N LEU A 292 16.18 14.76 9.38
CA LEU A 292 16.84 13.48 9.04
C LEU A 292 18.35 13.57 9.20
N HIS A 293 18.97 14.60 8.61
CA HIS A 293 20.42 14.80 8.66
C HIS A 293 20.92 15.00 10.10
N ASP A 294 20.24 15.85 10.88
CA ASP A 294 20.61 16.14 12.28
C ASP A 294 20.51 14.91 13.17
N ASN A 295 19.62 13.97 12.84
CA ASN A 295 19.46 12.69 13.54
C ASN A 295 20.19 11.52 12.82
N HIS A 296 21.37 11.76 12.26
CA HIS A 296 22.22 10.73 11.64
C HIS A 296 21.54 9.99 10.47
N ASP A 297 20.85 10.76 9.61
CA ASP A 297 20.15 10.30 8.42
C ASP A 297 19.01 9.29 8.69
N GLN A 298 18.42 9.37 9.89
CA GLN A 298 17.35 8.46 10.31
C GLN A 298 16.18 9.18 10.97
N GLY A 299 14.98 8.56 10.89
CA GLY A 299 13.81 9.10 11.56
C GLY A 299 12.52 8.34 11.28
N ILE A 300 11.49 8.64 12.07
CA ILE A 300 10.16 8.07 11.98
C ILE A 300 9.14 9.20 11.79
N THR A 301 8.39 9.14 10.70
CA THR A 301 7.19 9.96 10.52
C THR A 301 5.98 9.13 10.95
N PHE A 302 5.25 9.60 11.94
CA PHE A 302 4.04 8.98 12.46
C PHE A 302 2.88 9.97 12.44
N GLU A 303 1.87 9.70 11.60
CA GLU A 303 0.71 10.57 11.46
C GLU A 303 -0.60 9.77 11.51
N THR A 304 -1.48 10.19 12.41
CA THR A 304 -2.81 9.57 12.56
C THR A 304 -3.84 10.11 11.57
N GLU A 305 -3.55 11.23 10.92
CA GLU A 305 -4.36 11.85 9.88
C GLU A 305 -3.49 12.18 8.67
N ALA A 306 -3.59 11.36 7.62
CA ALA A 306 -2.75 11.46 6.43
C ALA A 306 -2.90 12.79 5.66
N ASP A 307 -3.95 13.58 5.94
CA ASP A 307 -4.13 14.92 5.36
C ASP A 307 -2.98 15.87 5.72
N SER A 308 -2.35 15.72 6.89
CA SER A 308 -1.17 16.51 7.26
C SER A 308 -0.08 16.39 6.21
N LEU A 309 0.29 15.16 5.87
CA LEU A 309 1.27 14.85 4.84
C LEU A 309 0.78 15.24 3.44
N ALA A 310 -0.49 14.92 3.10
CA ALA A 310 -1.06 15.22 1.79
C ALA A 310 -1.10 16.73 1.49
N ASN A 311 -1.46 17.54 2.48
CA ASN A 311 -1.47 19.00 2.35
C ASN A 311 -0.05 19.56 2.17
N THR A 312 0.91 19.03 2.92
CA THR A 312 2.32 19.43 2.80
C THR A 312 2.86 19.09 1.39
N LEU A 313 2.61 17.90 0.87
CA LEU A 313 3.05 17.50 -0.48
C LEU A 313 2.41 18.32 -1.61
N LYS A 314 1.24 18.92 -1.39
CA LYS A 314 0.54 19.79 -2.35
C LYS A 314 1.00 21.24 -2.29
N SER A 315 1.72 21.65 -1.25
CA SER A 315 2.20 23.03 -1.10
C SER A 315 3.43 23.28 -1.99
N ASP A 316 3.58 24.52 -2.45
CA ASP A 316 4.69 24.92 -3.35
C ASP A 316 6.08 24.70 -2.73
N TYR A 317 6.18 24.71 -1.41
CA TYR A 317 7.45 24.58 -0.66
C TYR A 317 7.57 23.23 0.07
N GLY A 318 6.58 22.35 -0.03
CA GLY A 318 6.49 21.12 0.74
C GLY A 318 6.52 19.83 -0.07
N ASN A 319 6.64 19.90 -1.40
CA ASN A 319 6.63 18.69 -2.20
C ASN A 319 7.96 17.94 -2.09
N PHE A 320 7.96 16.89 -1.25
CA PHE A 320 9.08 15.97 -1.08
C PHE A 320 8.71 14.51 -1.44
N SER A 321 7.74 14.34 -2.32
CA SER A 321 7.32 13.02 -2.79
C SER A 321 8.45 12.19 -3.42
N ASP A 322 9.42 12.85 -4.07
CA ASP A 322 10.65 12.22 -4.57
C ASP A 322 11.56 11.78 -3.42
N GLY A 323 11.68 12.57 -2.36
CA GLY A 323 12.44 12.21 -1.16
C GLY A 323 11.87 11.00 -0.44
N LEU A 324 10.53 10.87 -0.35
CA LEU A 324 9.89 9.65 0.15
C LEU A 324 10.25 8.43 -0.70
N ARG A 325 10.22 8.58 -2.05
CA ARG A 325 10.58 7.48 -2.95
C ARG A 325 12.04 7.07 -2.84
N LYS A 326 12.95 8.03 -2.68
CA LYS A 326 14.37 7.80 -2.44
C LYS A 326 14.60 7.20 -1.05
N GLY A 327 13.97 7.75 -0.01
CA GLY A 327 14.09 7.24 1.36
C GLY A 327 13.65 5.79 1.51
N PHE A 328 12.64 5.35 0.76
CA PHE A 328 12.22 3.95 0.74
C PHE A 328 13.32 3.00 0.23
N HIS A 329 14.14 3.44 -0.73
CA HIS A 329 15.23 2.66 -1.29
C HIS A 329 16.60 2.98 -0.68
N HIS A 330 16.66 3.83 0.35
CA HIS A 330 17.91 4.32 0.96
C HIS A 330 18.84 5.05 -0.04
N GLU A 331 18.24 5.65 -1.10
CA GLU A 331 18.98 6.46 -2.08
C GLU A 331 19.34 7.82 -1.50
N ASP A 332 20.52 8.34 -1.82
CA ASP A 332 21.01 9.62 -1.31
C ASP A 332 20.07 10.78 -1.68
N ILE A 333 19.85 11.66 -0.71
CA ILE A 333 19.05 12.87 -0.86
C ILE A 333 19.97 14.08 -0.67
N THR A 334 20.12 14.89 -1.71
CA THR A 334 20.90 16.13 -1.66
C THR A 334 19.95 17.33 -1.74
N TYR A 335 20.11 18.26 -0.83
CA TYR A 335 19.35 19.49 -0.80
C TYR A 335 20.27 20.71 -0.69
N ARG A 336 20.02 21.75 -1.49
CA ARG A 336 20.78 23.01 -1.46
C ARG A 336 19.87 24.23 -1.54
N ARG A 337 20.05 25.15 -0.62
CA ARG A 337 19.32 26.43 -0.60
C ARG A 337 20.28 27.62 -0.79
N ARG A 338 19.97 28.49 -1.76
CA ARG A 338 20.83 29.64 -2.06
C ARG A 338 20.86 30.70 -0.97
N LYS A 339 19.71 30.94 -0.30
CA LYS A 339 19.50 32.08 0.58
C LYS A 339 20.37 32.05 1.84
N GLU A 340 20.69 30.87 2.35
CA GLU A 340 21.44 30.65 3.60
C GLU A 340 22.70 29.80 3.39
N ASN A 341 23.03 29.55 2.11
CA ASN A 341 24.12 28.64 1.71
C ASN A 341 24.03 27.27 2.39
N GLU A 342 22.81 26.84 2.71
CA GLU A 342 22.55 25.52 3.28
C GLU A 342 22.81 24.44 2.23
N HIS A 343 23.56 23.44 2.63
CA HIS A 343 23.82 22.24 1.87
C HIS A 343 23.70 21.05 2.80
N VAL A 344 22.74 20.17 2.51
CA VAL A 344 22.46 18.96 3.28
C VAL A 344 22.58 17.77 2.36
N GLU A 345 23.39 16.82 2.74
CA GLU A 345 23.57 15.52 2.10
C GLU A 345 23.15 14.44 3.10
N ILE A 346 22.17 13.65 2.74
CA ILE A 346 21.66 12.54 3.51
C ILE A 346 22.09 11.28 2.79
N HIS A 347 22.90 10.46 3.44
CA HIS A 347 23.43 9.22 2.88
C HIS A 347 22.69 8.02 3.45
N ASN A 348 22.16 7.16 2.57
CA ASN A 348 21.43 5.97 2.96
C ASN A 348 20.31 6.28 3.99
N PRO A 349 19.35 7.19 3.69
CA PRO A 349 18.33 7.62 4.64
C PRO A 349 17.56 6.44 5.21
N LYS A 350 17.50 6.35 6.53
CA LYS A 350 16.78 5.33 7.29
C LYS A 350 15.45 5.92 7.77
N TRP A 351 14.53 6.07 6.83
CA TRP A 351 13.27 6.76 7.08
C TRP A 351 12.11 5.76 7.15
N THR A 352 11.43 5.73 8.29
CA THR A 352 10.21 4.95 8.51
C THR A 352 9.00 5.86 8.44
N VAL A 353 7.93 5.43 7.78
CA VAL A 353 6.69 6.20 7.63
C VAL A 353 5.48 5.36 8.03
N TYR A 354 4.73 5.85 9.01
CA TYR A 354 3.47 5.26 9.43
C TYR A 354 2.35 6.30 9.30
N LEU A 355 1.33 5.96 8.54
CA LEU A 355 0.17 6.82 8.31
C LEU A 355 -1.11 6.09 8.65
N THR A 356 -2.09 6.82 9.16
CA THR A 356 -3.48 6.37 9.13
C THR A 356 -4.35 7.42 8.46
N GLY A 357 -5.45 7.00 7.83
CA GLY A 357 -6.34 7.92 7.14
C GLY A 357 -7.62 7.26 6.65
N THR A 358 -8.50 8.07 6.11
CA THR A 358 -9.72 7.63 5.42
C THR A 358 -9.43 7.30 3.95
N PRO A 359 -10.31 6.55 3.25
CA PRO A 359 -10.15 6.32 1.80
C PRO A 359 -9.99 7.60 0.99
N GLY A 360 -10.71 8.69 1.35
CA GLY A 360 -10.55 9.99 0.69
C GLY A 360 -9.18 10.62 0.91
N GLN A 361 -8.57 10.40 2.07
CA GLN A 361 -7.21 10.89 2.38
C GLN A 361 -6.14 10.12 1.59
N VAL A 362 -6.36 8.83 1.29
CA VAL A 362 -5.48 8.07 0.37
C VAL A 362 -5.46 8.72 -1.01
N ASN A 363 -6.64 9.03 -1.57
CA ASN A 363 -6.75 9.68 -2.89
C ASN A 363 -6.10 11.08 -2.89
N ASN A 364 -6.15 11.79 -1.75
CA ASN A 364 -5.50 13.08 -1.60
C ASN A 364 -3.98 12.99 -1.60
N LEU A 365 -3.43 11.96 -0.96
CA LEU A 365 -1.97 11.73 -0.86
C LEU A 365 -1.43 11.08 -2.14
N ILE A 366 -2.15 10.13 -2.71
CA ILE A 366 -1.75 9.32 -3.87
C ILE A 366 -2.84 9.45 -4.95
N PRO A 367 -2.81 10.54 -5.73
CA PRO A 367 -3.85 10.82 -6.72
C PRO A 367 -3.85 9.86 -7.91
N SER A 368 -2.74 9.16 -8.15
CA SER A 368 -2.62 8.14 -9.20
C SER A 368 -1.72 7.01 -8.72
N PRO A 369 -2.07 5.74 -8.98
CA PRO A 369 -1.19 4.59 -8.69
C PRO A 369 0.12 4.62 -9.47
N GLU A 370 0.18 5.32 -10.61
CA GLU A 370 1.38 5.47 -11.45
C GLU A 370 2.47 6.34 -10.82
N ASN A 371 2.15 7.13 -9.81
CA ASN A 371 3.13 8.05 -9.21
C ASN A 371 4.25 7.32 -8.41
N GLY A 372 4.16 6.00 -8.30
CA GLY A 372 5.16 5.15 -7.65
C GLY A 372 5.16 5.22 -6.12
N LEU A 373 4.39 6.12 -5.50
CA LEU A 373 4.30 6.20 -4.03
C LEU A 373 3.40 5.09 -3.49
N PHE A 374 2.31 4.75 -4.20
CA PHE A 374 1.40 3.67 -3.83
C PHE A 374 2.15 2.37 -3.56
N SER A 375 2.97 1.95 -4.51
CA SER A 375 3.68 0.67 -4.44
C SER A 375 4.71 0.55 -3.30
N ARG A 376 5.03 1.65 -2.61
CA ARG A 376 5.99 1.68 -1.50
C ARG A 376 5.34 1.52 -0.12
N PHE A 377 4.02 1.68 -0.04
CA PHE A 377 3.30 1.52 1.21
C PHE A 377 2.74 0.11 1.37
N LEU A 378 2.89 -0.44 2.57
CA LEU A 378 2.10 -1.55 3.06
C LEU A 378 0.71 -1.02 3.42
N PHE A 379 -0.31 -1.42 2.66
CA PHE A 379 -1.68 -0.98 2.90
C PHE A 379 -2.46 -1.99 3.73
N MET A 380 -3.11 -1.51 4.78
CA MET A 380 -4.11 -2.26 5.51
C MET A 380 -5.44 -1.53 5.48
N LYS A 381 -6.43 -2.09 4.80
CA LYS A 381 -7.81 -1.58 4.81
C LYS A 381 -8.55 -2.15 6.03
N VAL A 382 -9.21 -1.29 6.77
CA VAL A 382 -9.97 -1.63 7.98
C VAL A 382 -11.44 -1.29 7.76
N ASP A 383 -12.28 -2.32 7.81
CA ASP A 383 -13.73 -2.19 7.82
C ASP A 383 -14.25 -2.76 9.14
N ILE A 384 -14.74 -1.89 10.01
CA ILE A 384 -15.34 -2.28 11.27
C ILE A 384 -16.84 -2.02 11.20
N PRO A 385 -17.67 -3.03 11.48
CA PRO A 385 -19.13 -2.83 11.55
C PRO A 385 -19.47 -1.74 12.55
N ALA A 386 -20.44 -0.89 12.22
CA ALA A 386 -20.96 0.16 13.11
C ALA A 386 -21.72 -0.47 14.28
N LYS A 387 -21.01 -1.06 15.21
CA LYS A 387 -21.57 -1.71 16.42
C LYS A 387 -20.93 -1.10 17.67
N TRP A 388 -21.80 -0.62 18.57
CA TRP A 388 -21.32 -0.16 19.87
C TRP A 388 -20.73 -1.35 20.65
N HIS A 389 -19.55 -1.17 21.23
CA HIS A 389 -18.94 -2.15 22.12
C HIS A 389 -18.86 -1.61 23.56
N ASN A 390 -18.76 -2.51 24.53
CA ASN A 390 -18.58 -2.11 25.91
C ASN A 390 -17.21 -1.42 26.10
N VAL A 391 -17.22 -0.12 26.38
CA VAL A 391 -16.02 0.68 26.58
C VAL A 391 -15.45 0.59 28.00
N PHE A 392 -16.23 0.06 28.95
CA PHE A 392 -15.81 -0.11 30.33
C PHE A 392 -15.07 -1.46 30.49
N SER A 393 -13.77 -1.40 30.39
CA SER A 393 -12.88 -2.55 30.57
C SER A 393 -12.54 -2.73 32.04
N LYS A 394 -12.43 -3.99 32.52
CA LYS A 394 -11.84 -4.32 33.81
C LYS A 394 -10.31 -4.48 33.75
N ALA A 395 -9.68 -3.98 32.69
CA ALA A 395 -8.23 -4.04 32.56
C ALA A 395 -7.58 -3.29 33.73
N LYS A 396 -6.53 -3.88 34.30
CA LYS A 396 -5.79 -3.30 35.43
C LYS A 396 -4.83 -2.19 34.98
N ARG A 397 -4.44 -2.19 33.69
CA ARG A 397 -3.51 -1.23 33.07
C ARG A 397 -4.11 -0.71 31.79
N THR A 398 -3.70 0.49 31.43
CA THR A 398 -3.99 1.08 30.13
C THR A 398 -3.14 0.42 29.05
N ILE A 399 -3.55 0.55 27.78
CA ILE A 399 -2.75 0.05 26.66
C ILE A 399 -1.37 0.75 26.59
N ASP A 400 -1.30 2.02 26.99
CA ASP A 400 -0.06 2.79 27.04
C ASP A 400 0.92 2.21 28.06
N GLU A 401 0.45 1.87 29.27
CA GLU A 401 1.28 1.24 30.32
C GLU A 401 1.79 -0.14 29.91
N GLU A 402 0.96 -0.94 29.21
CA GLU A 402 1.39 -2.25 28.68
C GLU A 402 2.44 -2.07 27.57
N MET A 403 2.24 -1.11 26.65
CA MET A 403 3.21 -0.81 25.59
C MET A 403 4.52 -0.24 26.16
N GLU A 404 4.47 0.56 27.24
CA GLU A 404 5.67 1.03 27.97
C GLU A 404 6.45 -0.12 28.60
N ALA A 405 5.74 -1.09 29.18
CA ALA A 405 6.38 -2.28 29.75
C ALA A 405 7.10 -3.11 28.66
N ILE A 406 6.48 -3.25 27.48
CA ILE A 406 7.11 -3.90 26.32
C ILE A 406 8.26 -3.03 25.80
N GLY A 407 8.12 -1.69 25.78
CA GLY A 407 9.15 -0.74 25.37
C GLY A 407 10.46 -0.87 26.14
N LYS A 408 10.43 -1.26 27.41
CA LYS A 408 11.64 -1.56 28.19
C LYS A 408 12.41 -2.75 27.64
N ARG A 409 11.71 -3.73 27.08
CA ARG A 409 12.29 -4.92 26.43
C ARG A 409 12.91 -4.55 25.10
N VAL A 410 12.21 -3.72 24.31
CA VAL A 410 12.73 -3.15 23.06
C VAL A 410 13.98 -2.33 23.31
N PHE A 411 14.00 -1.50 24.35
CA PHE A 411 15.17 -0.68 24.71
C PHE A 411 16.41 -1.53 25.03
N ARG A 412 16.25 -2.67 25.71
CA ARG A 412 17.37 -3.60 25.96
C ARG A 412 17.95 -4.16 24.66
N ILE A 413 17.10 -4.49 23.67
CA ILE A 413 17.56 -4.93 22.35
C ILE A 413 18.34 -3.80 21.67
N HIS A 414 17.81 -2.58 21.67
CA HIS A 414 18.47 -1.41 21.10
C HIS A 414 19.85 -1.19 21.71
N GLN A 415 19.96 -1.14 23.04
CA GLN A 415 21.22 -0.97 23.73
C GLN A 415 22.23 -2.09 23.40
N HIS A 416 21.76 -3.34 23.29
CA HIS A 416 22.61 -4.45 22.91
C HIS A 416 23.17 -4.29 21.48
N LEU A 417 22.34 -3.87 20.52
CA LEU A 417 22.77 -3.65 19.13
C LEU A 417 23.76 -2.49 19.02
N VAL A 418 23.51 -1.37 19.71
CA VAL A 418 24.41 -0.20 19.77
C VAL A 418 25.76 -0.61 20.36
N ALA A 419 25.75 -1.36 21.46
CA ALA A 419 26.99 -1.86 22.09
C ALA A 419 27.75 -2.85 21.18
N SER A 420 27.03 -3.76 20.51
CA SER A 420 27.62 -4.71 19.56
C SER A 420 28.30 -4.01 18.39
N LYS A 421 27.67 -2.95 17.85
CA LYS A 421 28.24 -2.11 16.79
C LYS A 421 29.52 -1.38 17.23
N SER A 422 29.59 -0.96 18.48
CA SER A 422 30.73 -0.20 19.02
C SER A 422 31.99 -1.07 19.22
N MET A 423 31.86 -2.39 19.18
CA MET A 423 32.99 -3.31 19.34
C MET A 423 33.79 -3.43 18.04
N LYS A 424 35.06 -3.15 18.09
CA LYS A 424 35.98 -3.30 16.94
C LYS A 424 36.06 -4.77 16.54
N PRO A 425 35.91 -5.11 15.23
CA PRO A 425 36.14 -6.47 14.77
C PRO A 425 37.57 -6.90 15.05
N LYS A 426 37.75 -8.12 15.57
CA LYS A 426 39.07 -8.70 15.88
C LYS A 426 39.92 -8.99 14.63
N THR A 427 39.39 -8.83 13.44
CA THR A 427 40.07 -9.06 12.16
C THR A 427 39.90 -7.82 11.27
N GLY A 428 41.02 -7.34 10.69
CA GLY A 428 41.16 -6.08 9.94
C GLY A 428 40.33 -5.94 8.65
N GLN A 429 39.08 -6.38 8.63
CA GLN A 429 38.14 -6.13 7.53
C GLN A 429 37.46 -4.77 7.72
N SER A 430 37.69 -3.89 6.74
CA SER A 430 37.16 -2.52 6.65
C SER A 430 35.70 -2.48 6.25
N TYR A 431 34.79 -3.24 6.91
CA TYR A 431 33.36 -3.08 6.76
C TYR A 431 32.83 -2.25 7.93
N SER A 432 31.74 -1.49 7.69
CA SER A 432 31.04 -0.79 8.76
C SER A 432 30.72 -1.79 9.88
N ASN A 433 30.84 -1.38 11.13
CA ASN A 433 30.53 -2.22 12.30
C ASN A 433 29.03 -2.57 12.42
N ASP A 434 28.24 -2.36 11.37
CA ASP A 434 26.82 -2.68 11.34
C ASP A 434 26.60 -4.20 11.27
N ILE A 435 25.50 -4.65 11.86
CA ILE A 435 25.15 -6.05 12.03
C ILE A 435 24.45 -6.55 10.76
N LEU A 436 24.96 -7.63 10.16
CA LEU A 436 24.37 -8.21 8.94
C LEU A 436 23.19 -9.13 9.29
N PHE A 437 22.06 -8.90 8.63
CA PHE A 437 20.92 -9.83 8.59
C PHE A 437 20.96 -10.66 7.32
N GLU A 438 20.72 -11.96 7.43
CA GLU A 438 20.78 -12.91 6.33
C GLU A 438 19.64 -13.93 6.37
N LEU A 439 19.16 -14.32 5.18
CA LEU A 439 18.38 -15.53 4.97
C LEU A 439 19.32 -16.70 4.66
N THR A 440 18.92 -17.90 5.02
CA THR A 440 19.58 -19.12 4.50
C THR A 440 19.25 -19.29 3.01
N ASP A 441 20.06 -20.07 2.27
CA ASP A 441 19.83 -20.35 0.85
C ASP A 441 18.42 -20.94 0.62
N ALA A 442 17.98 -21.87 1.49
CA ALA A 442 16.65 -22.47 1.40
C ALA A 442 15.53 -21.45 1.59
N GLN A 443 15.69 -20.51 2.52
CA GLN A 443 14.75 -19.42 2.74
C GLN A 443 14.72 -18.46 1.54
N GLY A 444 15.88 -18.18 0.95
CA GLY A 444 15.99 -17.39 -0.27
C GLY A 444 15.24 -18.02 -1.45
N GLU A 445 15.37 -19.34 -1.64
CA GLU A 445 14.62 -20.10 -2.66
C GLU A 445 13.11 -20.08 -2.40
N GLN A 446 12.68 -20.28 -1.15
CA GLN A 446 11.27 -20.19 -0.73
C GLN A 446 10.69 -18.80 -1.03
N PHE A 447 11.40 -17.75 -0.66
CA PHE A 447 11.01 -16.36 -0.89
C PHE A 447 10.85 -16.07 -2.39
N ASN A 448 11.84 -16.42 -3.20
CA ASN A 448 11.80 -16.19 -4.65
C ASN A 448 10.65 -16.94 -5.32
N LYS A 449 10.43 -18.22 -4.95
CA LYS A 449 9.32 -19.02 -5.47
C LYS A 449 7.95 -18.44 -5.12
N TYR A 450 7.78 -17.93 -3.90
CA TYR A 450 6.55 -17.29 -3.48
C TYR A 450 6.26 -16.02 -4.30
N PHE A 451 7.24 -15.11 -4.42
CA PHE A 451 7.05 -13.86 -5.16
C PHE A 451 6.91 -14.06 -6.67
N ASP A 452 7.57 -15.05 -7.26
CA ASP A 452 7.39 -15.44 -8.67
C ASP A 452 5.93 -15.86 -8.92
N SER A 453 5.37 -16.72 -8.07
CA SER A 453 3.96 -17.11 -8.16
C SER A 453 2.99 -15.94 -7.97
N LEU A 454 3.31 -15.02 -7.05
CA LEU A 454 2.49 -13.84 -6.78
C LEU A 454 2.47 -12.86 -7.97
N VAL A 455 3.62 -12.67 -8.64
CA VAL A 455 3.71 -11.85 -9.85
C VAL A 455 2.83 -12.40 -10.95
N GLU A 456 2.87 -13.70 -11.22
CA GLU A 456 2.03 -14.31 -12.25
C GLU A 456 0.53 -14.23 -11.90
N GLU A 457 0.15 -14.43 -10.64
CA GLU A 457 -1.24 -14.30 -10.18
C GLU A 457 -1.78 -12.88 -10.40
N TYR A 458 -1.11 -11.87 -9.84
CA TYR A 458 -1.64 -10.51 -9.85
C TYR A 458 -1.43 -9.76 -11.17
N LYS A 459 -0.44 -10.11 -11.97
CA LYS A 459 -0.27 -9.61 -13.34
C LYS A 459 -1.49 -9.96 -14.20
N ASN A 460 -2.02 -11.17 -14.01
CA ASN A 460 -3.22 -11.63 -14.70
C ASN A 460 -4.50 -10.99 -14.16
N MET A 461 -4.55 -10.65 -12.85
CA MET A 461 -5.72 -10.07 -12.18
C MET A 461 -5.86 -8.56 -12.35
N LEU A 462 -4.78 -7.80 -12.16
CA LEU A 462 -4.78 -6.34 -12.05
C LEU A 462 -3.90 -5.65 -13.10
N GLY A 463 -3.26 -6.42 -13.98
CA GLY A 463 -2.42 -5.90 -15.04
C GLY A 463 -0.99 -5.54 -14.58
N ARG A 464 -0.18 -5.05 -15.54
CA ARG A 464 1.26 -4.77 -15.32
C ARG A 464 1.51 -3.63 -14.33
N ASP A 465 0.60 -2.67 -14.21
CA ASP A 465 0.77 -1.51 -13.34
C ASP A 465 0.82 -1.91 -11.86
N PHE A 466 0.12 -3.00 -11.49
CA PHE A 466 0.14 -3.52 -10.13
C PHE A 466 1.40 -4.34 -9.80
N VAL A 467 2.09 -4.87 -10.79
CA VAL A 467 3.32 -5.69 -10.60
C VAL A 467 4.41 -4.93 -9.85
N ALA A 468 4.51 -3.61 -10.07
CA ALA A 468 5.44 -2.77 -9.31
C ALA A 468 5.18 -2.79 -7.80
N SER A 469 3.92 -2.99 -7.37
CA SER A 469 3.58 -3.14 -5.95
C SER A 469 4.07 -4.48 -5.39
N ILE A 470 4.07 -5.54 -6.20
CA ILE A 470 4.54 -6.86 -5.78
C ILE A 470 6.06 -6.86 -5.56
N TYR A 471 6.85 -6.28 -6.48
CA TYR A 471 8.30 -6.20 -6.30
C TYR A 471 8.68 -5.41 -5.04
N ARG A 472 7.96 -4.32 -4.75
CA ARG A 472 8.23 -3.53 -3.53
C ARG A 472 7.67 -4.19 -2.28
N LEU A 473 6.60 -4.99 -2.41
CA LEU A 473 6.13 -5.84 -1.31
C LEU A 473 7.20 -6.89 -0.95
N GLY A 474 7.92 -7.45 -1.94
CA GLY A 474 9.05 -8.35 -1.70
C GLY A 474 10.08 -7.72 -0.77
N LEU A 475 10.56 -6.51 -1.09
CA LEU A 475 11.48 -5.79 -0.21
C LEU A 475 10.86 -5.51 1.17
N SER A 476 9.60 -5.11 1.25
CA SER A 476 8.93 -4.86 2.53
C SER A 476 8.74 -6.14 3.34
N THR A 477 8.47 -7.28 2.72
CA THR A 477 8.38 -8.59 3.38
C THR A 477 9.72 -9.01 3.97
N PHE A 478 10.79 -8.82 3.22
CA PHE A 478 12.15 -9.05 3.70
C PHE A 478 12.48 -8.17 4.93
N ARG A 479 12.06 -6.89 4.91
CA ARG A 479 12.21 -5.97 6.06
C ARG A 479 11.34 -6.37 7.26
N ILE A 480 10.15 -6.91 7.04
CA ILE A 480 9.33 -7.48 8.13
C ILE A 480 10.07 -8.65 8.78
N ALA A 481 10.63 -9.58 7.99
CA ALA A 481 11.42 -10.69 8.51
C ALA A 481 12.63 -10.18 9.32
N MET A 482 13.33 -9.12 8.87
CA MET A 482 14.39 -8.47 9.65
C MET A 482 13.90 -8.01 11.01
N VAL A 483 12.78 -7.27 11.08
CA VAL A 483 12.23 -6.74 12.34
C VAL A 483 11.83 -7.86 13.28
N LEU A 484 11.20 -8.92 12.77
CA LEU A 484 10.80 -10.09 13.57
C LEU A 484 12.05 -10.78 14.15
N SER A 485 13.06 -11.02 13.33
CA SER A 485 14.30 -11.68 13.78
C SER A 485 15.10 -10.84 14.77
N ILE A 486 15.13 -9.51 14.60
CA ILE A 486 15.73 -8.60 15.58
C ILE A 486 15.00 -8.69 16.92
N ALA A 487 13.67 -8.72 16.92
CA ALA A 487 12.88 -8.81 18.14
C ALA A 487 13.12 -10.14 18.91
N ARG A 488 13.56 -11.21 18.23
CA ARG A 488 13.94 -12.49 18.89
C ARG A 488 15.22 -12.41 19.70
N LEU A 489 16.05 -11.41 19.50
CA LEU A 489 17.24 -11.22 20.36
C LEU A 489 16.86 -11.09 21.83
N GLU A 490 15.62 -10.69 22.15
CA GLU A 490 15.12 -10.71 23.52
C GLU A 490 15.24 -12.08 24.19
N GLU A 491 15.02 -13.16 23.46
CA GLU A 491 15.06 -14.53 24.00
C GLU A 491 16.45 -14.82 24.58
N THR A 492 17.51 -14.45 23.84
CA THR A 492 18.91 -14.64 24.28
C THR A 492 19.34 -13.67 25.37
N LEU A 493 18.86 -12.42 25.32
CA LEU A 493 19.16 -11.40 26.32
C LEU A 493 18.48 -11.66 27.67
N SER A 494 17.36 -12.39 27.67
CA SER A 494 16.63 -12.76 28.89
C SER A 494 17.27 -13.92 29.63
N GLU A 495 17.97 -14.81 28.91
CA GLU A 495 18.62 -16.00 29.48
C GLU A 495 19.95 -15.69 30.18
N SER A 496 20.59 -14.55 29.89
CA SER A 496 21.91 -14.21 30.45
C SER A 496 21.95 -12.78 31.00
N PRO A 497 21.29 -12.47 32.12
CA PRO A 497 21.26 -11.10 32.65
C PRO A 497 22.60 -10.60 33.23
N THR A 498 23.62 -11.43 33.35
CA THR A 498 24.91 -11.14 34.03
C THR A 498 26.14 -11.21 33.15
N THR A 499 26.03 -11.61 31.90
CA THR A 499 27.19 -11.72 31.02
C THR A 499 27.57 -10.33 30.44
N SER A 500 28.84 -9.95 30.54
CA SER A 500 29.32 -8.68 29.97
C SER A 500 29.02 -8.65 28.46
N ILE A 501 28.50 -7.55 27.96
CA ILE A 501 28.17 -7.33 26.52
C ILE A 501 29.37 -7.66 25.63
N SER A 502 30.62 -7.56 26.16
CA SER A 502 31.86 -7.85 25.45
C SER A 502 32.02 -9.32 25.02
N GLU A 503 31.35 -10.26 25.69
CA GLU A 503 31.48 -11.70 25.37
C GLU A 503 30.42 -12.21 24.41
N ASN A 504 29.29 -11.47 24.25
CA ASN A 504 28.12 -11.87 23.47
C ASN A 504 27.73 -10.85 22.40
N ALA A 505 28.71 -10.12 21.81
CA ALA A 505 28.38 -9.17 20.73
C ALA A 505 27.75 -9.88 19.54
N THR A 506 26.59 -9.38 19.10
CA THR A 506 25.91 -9.86 17.89
C THR A 506 26.63 -9.32 16.65
N THR A 507 27.18 -10.20 15.83
CA THR A 507 27.87 -9.84 14.57
C THR A 507 26.99 -10.05 13.35
N SER A 508 26.07 -11.02 13.41
CA SER A 508 25.08 -11.29 12.37
C SER A 508 23.80 -11.85 12.98
N ILE A 509 22.70 -11.70 12.26
CA ILE A 509 21.37 -12.22 12.59
C ILE A 509 20.91 -13.09 11.43
N ILE A 510 20.76 -14.39 11.67
CA ILE A 510 20.20 -15.32 10.68
C ILE A 510 18.70 -15.42 10.92
N CYS A 511 17.91 -15.26 9.85
CA CYS A 511 16.46 -15.40 9.91
C CYS A 511 16.05 -16.80 10.38
N ARG A 512 15.04 -16.89 11.25
CA ARG A 512 14.39 -18.18 11.54
C ARG A 512 13.28 -18.45 10.52
N ASP A 513 13.00 -19.71 10.24
CA ASP A 513 11.96 -20.12 9.31
C ASP A 513 10.59 -19.54 9.69
N GLU A 514 10.29 -19.52 10.99
CA GLU A 514 9.03 -18.97 11.51
C GLU A 514 8.90 -17.46 11.24
N ASP A 515 10.01 -16.71 11.24
CA ASP A 515 9.97 -15.27 10.99
C ASP A 515 9.74 -14.97 9.52
N LEU A 516 10.34 -15.77 8.63
CA LEU A 516 10.08 -15.67 7.19
C LEU A 516 8.65 -16.06 6.86
N ASP A 517 8.14 -17.17 7.40
CA ASP A 517 6.77 -17.64 7.20
C ASP A 517 5.75 -16.62 7.70
N ASN A 518 5.99 -16.02 8.87
CA ASN A 518 5.17 -14.95 9.42
C ASN A 518 5.19 -13.71 8.51
N ALA A 519 6.36 -13.30 8.02
CA ALA A 519 6.49 -12.15 7.13
C ALA A 519 5.74 -12.38 5.80
N ILE A 520 5.84 -13.56 5.21
CA ILE A 520 5.11 -13.96 3.99
C ILE A 520 3.59 -13.97 4.26
N THR A 521 3.13 -14.51 5.40
CA THR A 521 1.71 -14.55 5.76
C THR A 521 1.12 -13.15 5.94
N ILE A 522 1.86 -12.24 6.58
CA ILE A 522 1.48 -10.83 6.72
C ILE A 522 1.41 -10.17 5.34
N ALA A 523 2.43 -10.36 4.51
CA ALA A 523 2.52 -9.77 3.18
C ALA A 523 1.39 -10.24 2.25
N ASP A 524 1.06 -11.54 2.26
CA ASP A 524 -0.05 -12.10 1.49
C ASP A 524 -1.38 -11.43 1.82
N THR A 525 -1.66 -11.26 3.11
CA THR A 525 -2.86 -10.57 3.57
C THR A 525 -2.85 -9.09 3.15
N LEU A 526 -1.73 -8.38 3.35
CA LEU A 526 -1.62 -6.96 2.99
C LEU A 526 -1.68 -6.73 1.48
N MET A 527 -1.23 -7.69 0.65
CA MET A 527 -1.40 -7.63 -0.80
C MET A 527 -2.88 -7.62 -1.18
N GLN A 528 -3.71 -8.44 -0.54
CA GLN A 528 -5.15 -8.47 -0.78
C GLN A 528 -5.82 -7.14 -0.37
N HIS A 529 -5.38 -6.51 0.72
CA HIS A 529 -5.82 -5.17 1.11
C HIS A 529 -5.39 -4.11 0.10
N ALA A 530 -4.12 -4.14 -0.33
CA ALA A 530 -3.58 -3.22 -1.33
C ALA A 530 -4.33 -3.33 -2.67
N ALA A 531 -4.64 -4.54 -3.13
CA ALA A 531 -5.42 -4.77 -4.34
C ALA A 531 -6.81 -4.13 -4.29
N LYS A 532 -7.51 -4.23 -3.14
CA LYS A 532 -8.82 -3.58 -2.95
C LYS A 532 -8.71 -2.05 -2.97
N ILE A 533 -7.67 -1.48 -2.36
CA ILE A 533 -7.45 -0.03 -2.36
C ILE A 533 -7.03 0.44 -3.76
N PHE A 534 -6.16 -0.30 -4.43
CA PHE A 534 -5.73 0.00 -5.81
C PHE A 534 -6.92 0.09 -6.76
N ALA A 535 -7.86 -0.86 -6.66
CA ALA A 535 -9.08 -0.83 -7.48
C ALA A 535 -9.92 0.44 -7.26
N THR A 536 -9.89 1.05 -6.06
CA THR A 536 -10.60 2.32 -5.79
C THR A 536 -9.86 3.55 -6.31
N LEU A 537 -8.55 3.44 -6.54
CA LEU A 537 -7.72 4.53 -7.09
C LEU A 537 -7.71 4.54 -8.62
N MET A 538 -8.03 3.39 -9.25
CA MET A 538 -8.17 3.34 -10.71
C MET A 538 -9.39 4.18 -11.10
N PRO A 539 -9.28 5.14 -12.03
CA PRO A 539 -10.46 5.80 -12.56
C PRO A 539 -11.39 4.73 -13.12
N ASN A 540 -12.64 4.75 -12.69
CA ASN A 540 -13.68 3.90 -13.30
C ASN A 540 -13.67 4.16 -14.81
N LYS A 541 -13.10 3.25 -15.60
CA LYS A 541 -13.14 3.31 -17.06
C LYS A 541 -14.56 3.05 -17.61
N GLU A 542 -15.55 2.90 -16.73
CA GLU A 542 -16.93 2.48 -17.13
C GLU A 542 -18.00 3.56 -17.03
N GLU A 543 -17.68 4.79 -16.62
CA GLU A 543 -18.68 5.88 -16.61
C GLU A 543 -18.16 7.14 -17.28
N ASP A 544 -17.54 7.07 -18.44
CA ASP A 544 -17.62 8.22 -19.33
C ASP A 544 -17.04 7.94 -20.71
N GLY A 545 -17.95 7.87 -21.70
CA GLY A 545 -17.66 8.26 -23.08
C GLY A 545 -17.40 9.76 -23.22
N THR A 546 -17.15 10.49 -22.14
CA THR A 546 -16.76 11.91 -22.12
C THR A 546 -15.35 12.05 -21.55
N LEU A 547 -14.45 12.58 -22.35
CA LEU A 547 -13.10 13.05 -21.99
C LEU A 547 -13.09 13.57 -20.55
N GLY A 548 -12.19 13.06 -19.68
CA GLY A 548 -12.05 13.28 -18.25
C GLY A 548 -12.01 14.73 -17.74
N ILE A 549 -13.04 15.49 -18.01
CA ILE A 549 -13.26 16.86 -17.61
C ILE A 549 -14.10 16.83 -16.34
N LYS A 550 -13.48 16.90 -15.17
CA LYS A 550 -14.21 17.05 -13.90
C LYS A 550 -14.87 18.42 -13.84
N LEU A 551 -16.16 18.46 -14.13
CA LEU A 551 -17.02 19.60 -13.86
C LEU A 551 -17.45 19.58 -12.39
N SER A 552 -17.70 20.75 -11.78
CA SER A 552 -18.35 20.78 -10.46
C SER A 552 -19.79 20.24 -10.56
N PRO A 553 -20.38 19.63 -9.52
CA PRO A 553 -21.72 19.03 -9.60
C PRO A 553 -22.82 20.01 -10.08
N LYS A 554 -22.68 21.31 -9.79
CA LYS A 554 -23.58 22.35 -10.29
C LYS A 554 -23.34 22.68 -11.76
N SER A 555 -22.07 22.66 -12.19
CA SER A 555 -21.68 22.87 -13.59
C SER A 555 -22.13 21.70 -14.46
N GLU A 556 -21.96 20.47 -13.99
CA GLU A 556 -22.38 19.26 -14.67
C GLU A 556 -23.90 19.22 -14.91
N ARG A 557 -24.69 19.46 -13.86
CA ARG A 557 -26.13 19.58 -13.97
C ARG A 557 -26.60 20.67 -14.95
N LEU A 558 -25.88 21.80 -14.99
CA LEU A 558 -26.18 22.83 -15.98
C LEU A 558 -25.91 22.33 -17.40
N PHE A 559 -24.75 21.72 -17.63
CA PHE A 559 -24.34 21.21 -18.93
C PHE A 559 -25.29 20.14 -19.46
N GLU A 560 -25.69 19.19 -18.63
CA GLU A 560 -26.63 18.12 -19.00
C GLU A 560 -27.98 18.65 -19.45
N ASN A 561 -28.49 19.67 -18.76
CA ASN A 561 -29.81 20.26 -19.06
C ASN A 561 -29.80 21.29 -20.20
N LEU A 562 -28.64 21.67 -20.73
CA LEU A 562 -28.56 22.54 -21.91
C LEU A 562 -28.82 21.72 -23.18
N PRO A 563 -29.60 22.24 -24.18
CA PRO A 563 -29.75 21.59 -25.48
C PRO A 563 -28.46 21.65 -26.30
N ASP A 564 -28.37 20.89 -27.40
CA ASP A 564 -27.20 20.86 -28.28
C ASP A 564 -26.83 22.24 -28.84
N LYS A 565 -27.83 23.07 -29.17
CA LYS A 565 -27.65 24.48 -29.55
C LYS A 565 -28.41 25.35 -28.57
N PHE A 566 -27.72 26.32 -27.99
CA PHE A 566 -28.34 27.19 -26.99
C PHE A 566 -27.76 28.60 -27.02
N ASN A 567 -28.54 29.53 -26.51
CA ASN A 567 -28.13 30.92 -26.37
C ASN A 567 -28.05 31.35 -24.90
N ARG A 568 -27.58 32.56 -24.66
CA ARG A 568 -27.45 33.13 -23.31
C ARG A 568 -28.76 33.08 -22.52
N GLN A 569 -29.93 33.36 -23.16
CA GLN A 569 -31.22 33.33 -22.47
C GLN A 569 -31.60 31.92 -22.00
N THR A 570 -31.32 30.90 -22.81
CA THR A 570 -31.49 29.48 -22.47
C THR A 570 -30.65 29.11 -21.24
N VAL A 571 -29.38 29.52 -21.21
CA VAL A 571 -28.50 29.29 -20.04
C VAL A 571 -29.05 29.90 -18.77
N LEU A 572 -29.54 31.15 -18.84
CA LEU A 572 -30.06 31.85 -17.67
C LEU A 572 -31.39 31.23 -17.19
N SER A 573 -32.24 30.82 -18.12
CA SER A 573 -33.52 30.17 -17.81
C SER A 573 -33.32 28.81 -17.11
N ILE A 574 -32.42 27.98 -17.62
CA ILE A 574 -32.08 26.67 -17.03
C ILE A 574 -31.31 26.87 -15.73
N GLY A 575 -30.38 27.79 -15.68
CA GLY A 575 -29.64 28.11 -14.45
C GLY A 575 -30.58 28.53 -13.31
N LYS A 576 -31.58 29.38 -13.61
CA LYS A 576 -32.61 29.79 -12.64
C LYS A 576 -33.42 28.58 -12.14
N LYS A 577 -33.80 27.66 -13.01
CA LYS A 577 -34.55 26.42 -12.62
C LYS A 577 -33.70 25.51 -11.72
N LEU A 578 -32.40 25.49 -11.92
CA LEU A 578 -31.44 24.70 -11.14
C LEU A 578 -30.89 25.42 -9.89
N GLY A 579 -31.40 26.63 -9.59
CA GLY A 579 -30.94 27.43 -8.44
C GLY A 579 -29.48 27.95 -8.59
N ILE A 580 -29.01 28.13 -9.83
CA ILE A 580 -27.64 28.61 -10.11
C ILE A 580 -27.71 30.12 -10.39
N PRO A 581 -26.97 30.97 -9.65
CA PRO A 581 -26.92 32.41 -9.91
C PRO A 581 -26.44 32.74 -11.32
N GLN A 582 -27.00 33.79 -11.91
CA GLN A 582 -26.74 34.20 -13.29
C GLN A 582 -25.24 34.29 -13.63
N ARG A 583 -24.45 35.01 -12.82
CA ARG A 583 -22.98 35.14 -13.00
C ARG A 583 -22.27 33.78 -13.00
N THR A 584 -22.73 32.86 -12.16
CA THR A 584 -22.13 31.51 -12.06
C THR A 584 -22.49 30.67 -13.29
N ALA A 585 -23.71 30.73 -13.80
CA ALA A 585 -24.10 30.03 -15.01
C ALA A 585 -23.33 30.53 -16.25
N GLU A 586 -23.16 31.84 -16.37
CA GLU A 586 -22.35 32.46 -17.45
C GLU A 586 -20.86 32.07 -17.33
N LYS A 587 -20.33 32.02 -16.11
CA LYS A 587 -18.95 31.55 -15.86
C LYS A 587 -18.77 30.10 -16.31
N TYR A 588 -19.71 29.22 -15.98
CA TYR A 588 -19.65 27.81 -16.40
C TYR A 588 -19.67 27.65 -17.91
N VAL A 589 -20.50 28.41 -18.64
CA VAL A 589 -20.49 28.39 -20.12
C VAL A 589 -19.14 28.87 -20.66
N GLY A 590 -18.55 29.92 -20.08
CA GLY A 590 -17.20 30.35 -20.41
C GLY A 590 -16.16 29.25 -20.20
N GLU A 591 -16.28 28.48 -19.14
CA GLU A 591 -15.42 27.34 -18.85
C GLU A 591 -15.64 26.19 -19.84
N TYR A 592 -16.88 25.90 -20.26
CA TYR A 592 -17.18 24.88 -21.28
C TYR A 592 -16.55 25.21 -22.63
N VAL A 593 -16.49 26.50 -23.00
CA VAL A 593 -15.88 26.94 -24.27
C VAL A 593 -14.35 27.01 -24.18
N ASN A 594 -13.82 27.75 -23.18
CA ASN A 594 -12.42 28.16 -23.16
C ASN A 594 -11.48 27.18 -22.45
N LYS A 595 -12.02 26.46 -21.44
CA LYS A 595 -11.20 25.58 -20.61
C LYS A 595 -11.39 24.10 -20.93
N HIS A 596 -12.62 23.72 -21.22
CA HIS A 596 -12.98 22.31 -21.35
C HIS A 596 -13.26 21.87 -22.78
N GLY A 597 -13.45 22.80 -23.74
CA GLY A 597 -13.73 22.47 -25.14
C GLY A 597 -15.06 21.72 -25.36
N LEU A 598 -15.97 21.75 -24.38
CA LEU A 598 -17.26 21.05 -24.43
C LEU A 598 -18.28 21.77 -25.32
N CYS A 599 -18.12 23.05 -25.53
CA CYS A 599 -18.94 23.89 -26.40
C CYS A 599 -18.09 24.74 -27.33
N LYS A 600 -18.59 25.04 -28.50
CA LYS A 600 -18.06 26.06 -29.41
C LYS A 600 -18.99 27.25 -29.48
N ARG A 601 -18.45 28.46 -29.65
CA ARG A 601 -19.22 29.68 -29.89
C ARG A 601 -19.57 29.76 -31.38
N THR A 602 -20.86 29.81 -31.71
CA THR A 602 -21.30 29.87 -33.10
C THR A 602 -21.78 31.27 -33.53
N GLY A 603 -22.00 32.17 -32.56
CA GLY A 603 -22.44 33.54 -32.81
C GLY A 603 -22.33 34.42 -31.57
N ASN A 604 -22.90 35.63 -31.61
CA ASN A 604 -22.87 36.55 -30.46
C ASN A 604 -23.89 36.08 -29.37
N GLY A 605 -23.35 35.36 -28.36
CA GLY A 605 -24.16 34.75 -27.29
C GLY A 605 -24.82 33.42 -27.68
N GLU A 606 -24.40 32.79 -28.77
CA GLU A 606 -24.85 31.49 -29.23
C GLU A 606 -23.76 30.45 -29.13
N TYR A 607 -24.15 29.26 -28.68
CA TYR A 607 -23.24 28.15 -28.38
C TYR A 607 -23.81 26.84 -28.91
N GLU A 608 -22.93 25.91 -29.25
CA GLU A 608 -23.24 24.55 -29.66
C GLU A 608 -22.38 23.56 -28.91
N LYS A 609 -22.98 22.50 -28.37
CA LYS A 609 -22.26 21.38 -27.78
C LYS A 609 -21.38 20.71 -28.85
N VAL A 610 -20.13 20.47 -28.55
CA VAL A 610 -19.21 19.75 -29.46
C VAL A 610 -19.62 18.29 -29.45
N LYS A 611 -20.24 17.80 -30.56
CA LYS A 611 -20.47 16.36 -30.75
C LYS A 611 -19.10 15.68 -30.85
N GLN A 612 -18.83 14.74 -29.97
CA GLN A 612 -17.65 13.90 -30.08
C GLN A 612 -17.77 13.06 -31.35
N GLN A 613 -16.96 13.38 -32.36
CA GLN A 613 -16.68 12.44 -33.44
C GLN A 613 -15.78 11.35 -32.87
N ASN A 614 -16.13 10.10 -33.14
CA ASN A 614 -15.38 8.90 -32.80
C ASN A 614 -13.91 9.09 -33.17
N ALA A 615 -13.00 8.66 -32.32
CA ALA A 615 -11.54 8.84 -32.41
C ALA A 615 -10.87 8.19 -33.64
N ASP A 616 -11.64 7.69 -34.61
CA ASP A 616 -11.14 6.96 -35.78
C ASP A 616 -10.75 7.80 -37.00
N GLU A 617 -10.97 9.14 -36.97
CA GLU A 617 -10.64 10.00 -38.14
C GLU A 617 -9.43 10.94 -37.96
N ARG A 618 -8.62 10.83 -36.90
CA ARG A 618 -7.43 11.68 -36.72
C ARG A 618 -6.09 11.07 -37.18
N SER A 619 -6.08 9.94 -37.86
CA SER A 619 -4.84 9.30 -38.34
C SER A 619 -4.52 9.53 -39.82
N LEU A 620 -5.15 10.48 -40.51
CA LEU A 620 -4.84 10.80 -41.91
C LEU A 620 -4.75 12.31 -42.12
N LEU A 621 -3.66 12.92 -41.69
CA LEU A 621 -3.13 14.18 -42.28
C LEU A 621 -1.62 14.03 -42.45
N PRO A 622 -1.09 14.22 -43.68
CA PRO A 622 0.30 13.97 -44.00
C PRO A 622 1.21 15.06 -43.44
N MET A 623 2.34 14.67 -42.91
CA MET A 623 3.50 15.57 -42.73
C MET A 623 3.97 16.06 -44.12
N LEU A 624 3.68 17.31 -44.44
CA LEU A 624 4.39 18.05 -45.49
C LEU A 624 4.84 19.41 -44.94
N GLY A 625 6.13 19.47 -44.71
CA GLY A 625 7.01 20.57 -45.08
C GLY A 625 7.01 21.84 -44.25
N LYS A 626 8.12 22.11 -43.57
CA LYS A 626 9.08 23.13 -44.01
C LYS A 626 10.22 23.31 -43.01
N CYS A 627 11.40 23.21 -43.56
CA CYS A 627 12.70 23.81 -43.22
C CYS A 627 13.02 24.10 -41.77
#